data_517b5046de406cd2fa8bf6757f60ae20
#
_entry.id   517b5046de406cd2fa8bf6757f60ae20
#
_cell.length_a   1.000
_cell.length_b   1.000
_cell.length_c   1.000
_cell.angle_alpha   90.00
_cell.angle_beta   90.00
_cell.angle_gamma   90.00
#
_symmetry.space_group_name_H-M   'P 1'
#
loop_
_entity.id
_entity.type
_entity.pdbx_description
1 polymer ?
#
loop_
_entity_poly.entity_id
_entity_poly.type
_entity_poly.pdbx_seq_one_letter_code
_entity_poly.pdbx_strand_id
1 'polypeptide(L)'
;MMKKFIALIGFVAIFSACNVAQQLYGAYNMTQCKFDFKSISGLTVDGINLSNVNSISALNPLTLAKLVAAFSSSSGSLPLNFTLNLNVSNPNPQQALLNGLSYILEIDDVQMTTGTIEQQIEVAGNGSSVLPLTLGFDAKKVSSGQSLESLKNLIFNFAGIGSNPSNVTFRIKPNFTIGGNTFSVPSYIPVTFTLHK
;
A
#
# COMPACT_ATOMS: atom_id res chain seq x y z
N MET A 1 38.61 -4.96 -40.08
CA MET A 1 37.67 -4.11 -39.29
C MET A 1 36.43 -4.88 -38.87
N MET A 2 35.79 -5.67 -39.70
CA MET A 2 34.54 -6.45 -39.39
C MET A 2 34.63 -7.35 -38.18
N LYS A 3 35.74 -8.11 -37.98
CA LYS A 3 35.90 -9.01 -36.83
C LYS A 3 35.94 -8.30 -35.47
N LYS A 4 36.45 -7.06 -35.39
CA LYS A 4 36.43 -6.26 -34.16
C LYS A 4 35.04 -5.69 -33.85
N PHE A 5 34.25 -5.40 -34.90
CA PHE A 5 32.84 -4.93 -34.74
C PHE A 5 31.93 -6.05 -34.24
N ILE A 6 32.09 -7.28 -34.73
CA ILE A 6 31.30 -8.45 -34.28
C ILE A 6 31.61 -8.77 -32.82
N ALA A 7 32.90 -8.70 -32.40
CA ALA A 7 33.29 -8.90 -31.00
C ALA A 7 32.69 -7.83 -30.05
N LEU A 8 32.63 -6.57 -30.49
CA LEU A 8 32.04 -5.48 -29.71
C LEU A 8 30.52 -5.64 -29.57
N ILE A 9 29.80 -6.02 -30.63
CA ILE A 9 28.37 -6.30 -30.59
C ILE A 9 28.03 -7.49 -29.67
N GLY A 10 28.83 -8.55 -29.74
CA GLY A 10 28.69 -9.72 -28.86
C GLY A 10 28.91 -9.38 -27.38
N PHE A 11 29.88 -8.50 -27.07
CA PHE A 11 30.16 -8.07 -25.70
C PHE A 11 29.05 -7.21 -25.11
N VAL A 12 28.43 -6.30 -25.87
CA VAL A 12 27.28 -5.48 -25.44
C VAL A 12 26.03 -6.33 -25.19
N ALA A 13 25.79 -7.36 -26.02
CA ALA A 13 24.64 -8.26 -25.84
C ALA A 13 24.69 -9.08 -24.56
N ILE A 14 25.88 -9.46 -24.08
CA ILE A 14 26.07 -10.24 -22.85
C ILE A 14 25.68 -9.41 -21.61
N PHE A 15 26.00 -8.11 -21.56
CA PHE A 15 25.64 -7.25 -20.42
C PHE A 15 24.15 -6.99 -20.35
N SER A 16 23.45 -6.88 -21.46
CA SER A 16 21.99 -6.68 -21.50
C SER A 16 21.26 -7.93 -21.00
N ALA A 17 21.75 -9.13 -21.31
CA ALA A 17 21.16 -10.39 -20.86
C ALA A 17 21.26 -10.60 -19.34
N CYS A 18 22.36 -10.18 -18.70
CA CYS A 18 22.54 -10.29 -17.25
C CYS A 18 21.50 -9.42 -16.49
N ASN A 19 21.23 -8.20 -16.94
CA ASN A 19 20.27 -7.32 -16.33
C ASN A 19 18.83 -7.88 -16.39
N VAL A 20 18.42 -8.42 -17.53
CA VAL A 20 17.08 -9.03 -17.70
C VAL A 20 16.93 -10.27 -16.81
N ALA A 21 17.97 -11.12 -16.75
CA ALA A 21 17.96 -12.30 -15.88
C ALA A 21 17.80 -11.90 -14.39
N GLN A 22 18.54 -10.89 -13.94
CA GLN A 22 18.44 -10.39 -12.55
C GLN A 22 17.03 -9.82 -12.24
N GLN A 23 16.44 -9.07 -13.15
CA GLN A 23 15.07 -8.57 -13.02
C GLN A 23 14.06 -9.71 -12.92
N LEU A 24 14.22 -10.76 -13.74
CA LEU A 24 13.35 -11.93 -13.73
C LEU A 24 13.44 -12.69 -12.40
N TYR A 25 14.65 -12.94 -11.90
CA TYR A 25 14.87 -13.60 -10.61
C TYR A 25 14.33 -12.74 -9.45
N GLY A 26 14.57 -11.44 -9.47
CA GLY A 26 14.05 -10.51 -8.47
C GLY A 26 12.52 -10.49 -8.43
N ALA A 27 11.87 -10.47 -9.59
CA ALA A 27 10.41 -10.55 -9.72
C ALA A 27 9.88 -11.90 -9.21
N TYR A 28 10.49 -13.01 -9.60
CA TYR A 28 10.13 -14.35 -9.11
C TYR A 28 10.24 -14.44 -7.60
N ASN A 29 11.35 -14.00 -7.01
CA ASN A 29 11.55 -14.00 -5.57
C ASN A 29 10.51 -13.15 -4.84
N MET A 30 10.09 -12.03 -5.43
CA MET A 30 9.05 -11.17 -4.85
C MET A 30 7.68 -11.89 -4.78
N THR A 31 7.36 -12.77 -5.73
CA THR A 31 6.12 -13.57 -5.66
C THR A 31 6.09 -14.55 -4.49
N GLN A 32 7.27 -14.87 -3.92
CA GLN A 32 7.43 -15.76 -2.77
C GLN A 32 7.49 -14.99 -1.44
N CYS A 33 7.59 -13.65 -1.49
CA CYS A 33 7.62 -12.82 -0.30
C CYS A 33 6.30 -12.86 0.46
N LYS A 34 6.39 -12.70 1.78
CA LYS A 34 5.23 -12.52 2.65
C LYS A 34 5.03 -11.02 2.89
N PHE A 35 3.77 -10.61 2.87
CA PHE A 35 3.36 -9.24 3.15
C PHE A 35 2.49 -9.24 4.39
N ASP A 36 2.94 -8.55 5.43
CA ASP A 36 2.25 -8.45 6.70
C ASP A 36 1.98 -6.99 7.04
N PHE A 37 0.85 -6.72 7.71
CA PHE A 37 0.57 -5.41 8.25
C PHE A 37 1.58 -5.06 9.34
N LYS A 38 2.11 -3.82 9.28
CA LYS A 38 3.01 -3.28 10.31
C LYS A 38 2.36 -2.16 11.10
N SER A 39 1.88 -1.12 10.41
CA SER A 39 1.26 0.05 11.04
C SER A 39 0.55 0.95 10.03
N ILE A 40 -0.33 1.80 10.53
CA ILE A 40 -0.82 2.99 9.83
C ILE A 40 -0.14 4.21 10.47
N SER A 41 0.24 5.18 9.65
CA SER A 41 0.82 6.45 10.08
C SER A 41 0.31 7.62 9.23
N GLY A 42 0.48 8.84 9.71
CA GLY A 42 0.13 10.04 8.97
C GLY A 42 -1.36 10.20 8.65
N LEU A 43 -2.28 9.60 9.44
CA LEU A 43 -3.70 9.69 9.18
C LEU A 43 -4.20 11.13 9.33
N THR A 44 -4.77 11.64 8.25
CA THR A 44 -5.47 12.93 8.21
C THR A 44 -6.85 12.79 7.61
N VAL A 45 -7.82 13.46 8.18
CA VAL A 45 -9.22 13.51 7.73
C VAL A 45 -9.62 14.97 7.61
N ASP A 46 -9.94 15.43 6.41
CA ASP A 46 -10.27 16.84 6.13
C ASP A 46 -9.24 17.84 6.72
N GLY A 47 -7.95 17.49 6.58
CA GLY A 47 -6.85 18.27 7.14
C GLY A 47 -6.62 18.11 8.66
N ILE A 48 -7.48 17.38 9.37
CA ILE A 48 -7.33 17.07 10.79
C ILE A 48 -6.34 15.92 10.93
N ASN A 49 -5.20 16.17 11.60
CA ASN A 49 -4.19 15.14 11.84
C ASN A 49 -4.59 14.29 13.07
N LEU A 50 -4.68 12.98 12.85
CA LEU A 50 -5.03 11.99 13.89
C LEU A 50 -3.85 11.08 14.27
N SER A 51 -2.66 11.32 13.75
CA SER A 51 -1.49 10.44 13.93
C SER A 51 -1.01 10.29 15.37
N ASN A 52 -1.27 11.26 16.23
CA ASN A 52 -0.83 11.30 17.62
C ASN A 52 -1.99 11.12 18.61
N VAL A 53 -3.15 10.69 18.14
CA VAL A 53 -4.34 10.51 18.97
C VAL A 53 -4.34 9.09 19.52
N ASN A 54 -4.03 8.95 20.81
CA ASN A 54 -4.03 7.65 21.50
C ASN A 54 -5.25 7.45 22.42
N SER A 55 -6.12 8.46 22.53
CA SER A 55 -7.35 8.40 23.32
C SER A 55 -8.26 9.63 23.03
N ILE A 56 -9.54 9.54 23.38
CA ILE A 56 -10.50 10.66 23.29
C ILE A 56 -9.97 11.91 24.03
N SER A 57 -9.31 11.70 25.18
CA SER A 57 -8.77 12.81 25.98
C SER A 57 -7.62 13.55 25.29
N ALA A 58 -7.00 12.96 24.29
CA ALA A 58 -5.97 13.60 23.47
C ALA A 58 -6.58 14.45 22.33
N LEU A 59 -7.86 14.26 22.00
CA LEU A 59 -8.58 15.11 21.05
C LEU A 59 -9.18 16.32 21.77
N ASN A 60 -8.80 17.51 21.33
CA ASN A 60 -9.49 18.72 21.71
C ASN A 60 -10.98 18.58 21.34
N PRO A 61 -11.96 18.94 22.21
CA PRO A 61 -13.40 18.86 21.93
C PRO A 61 -13.82 19.55 20.63
N LEU A 62 -13.15 20.65 20.26
CA LEU A 62 -13.40 21.35 19.00
C LEU A 62 -12.97 20.50 17.78
N THR A 63 -11.85 19.78 17.88
CA THR A 63 -11.37 18.88 16.83
C THR A 63 -12.32 17.70 16.65
N LEU A 64 -12.81 17.13 17.75
CA LEU A 64 -13.82 16.07 17.72
C LEU A 64 -15.13 16.56 17.07
N ALA A 65 -15.61 17.75 17.45
CA ALA A 65 -16.79 18.34 16.85
C ALA A 65 -16.64 18.59 15.34
N LYS A 66 -15.46 19.06 14.89
CA LYS A 66 -15.12 19.21 13.46
C LYS A 66 -15.14 17.87 12.74
N LEU A 67 -14.55 16.83 13.31
CA LEU A 67 -14.51 15.50 12.74
C LEU A 67 -15.94 14.94 12.56
N VAL A 68 -16.77 15.03 13.60
CA VAL A 68 -18.18 14.60 13.54
C VAL A 68 -18.96 15.41 12.49
N ALA A 69 -18.77 16.72 12.43
CA ALA A 69 -19.41 17.59 11.45
C ALA A 69 -18.99 17.24 10.00
N ALA A 70 -17.72 16.91 9.78
CA ALA A 70 -17.20 16.51 8.48
C ALA A 70 -17.89 15.25 7.95
N PHE A 71 -18.15 14.26 8.81
CA PHE A 71 -18.91 13.05 8.45
C PHE A 71 -20.40 13.31 8.27
N SER A 72 -20.98 14.21 9.05
CA SER A 72 -22.43 14.50 9.03
C SER A 72 -22.83 15.42 7.87
N SER A 73 -21.90 16.16 7.28
CA SER A 73 -22.18 17.03 6.13
C SER A 73 -22.60 16.20 4.92
N SER A 74 -23.73 16.53 4.32
CA SER A 74 -24.23 15.86 3.10
C SER A 74 -23.56 16.36 1.82
N SER A 75 -22.84 17.46 1.87
CA SER A 75 -22.19 18.11 0.72
C SER A 75 -20.69 18.31 0.96
N GLY A 76 -19.93 18.44 -0.14
CA GLY A 76 -18.52 18.71 -0.12
C GLY A 76 -17.65 17.44 -0.28
N SER A 77 -16.36 17.58 -0.04
CA SER A 77 -15.34 16.54 -0.10
C SER A 77 -14.91 16.16 1.32
N LEU A 78 -14.50 14.93 1.54
CA LEU A 78 -13.91 14.45 2.79
C LEU A 78 -12.59 13.74 2.47
N PRO A 79 -11.50 14.51 2.21
CA PRO A 79 -10.21 13.91 1.87
C PRO A 79 -9.64 13.16 3.07
N LEU A 80 -9.27 11.91 2.82
CA LEU A 80 -8.60 11.02 3.75
C LEU A 80 -7.23 10.68 3.19
N ASN A 81 -6.17 10.85 3.99
CA ASN A 81 -4.82 10.44 3.63
C ASN A 81 -4.17 9.70 4.78
N PHE A 82 -3.39 8.68 4.47
CA PHE A 82 -2.58 7.93 5.43
C PHE A 82 -1.46 7.16 4.72
N THR A 83 -0.51 6.69 5.50
CA THR A 83 0.52 5.76 5.03
C THR A 83 0.30 4.41 5.70
N LEU A 84 0.04 3.39 4.87
CA LEU A 84 0.01 2.00 5.28
C LEU A 84 1.43 1.44 5.17
N ASN A 85 1.99 0.97 6.27
CA ASN A 85 3.30 0.34 6.30
C ASN A 85 3.11 -1.17 6.30
N LEU A 86 3.64 -1.85 5.29
CA LEU A 86 3.70 -3.31 5.22
C LEU A 86 5.11 -3.79 5.53
N ASN A 87 5.23 -4.89 6.24
CA ASN A 87 6.48 -5.62 6.37
C ASN A 87 6.55 -6.65 5.24
N VAL A 88 7.59 -6.58 4.42
CA VAL A 88 7.84 -7.52 3.32
C VAL A 88 9.01 -8.40 3.70
N SER A 89 8.77 -9.70 3.86
CA SER A 89 9.79 -10.70 4.23
C SER A 89 10.12 -11.58 3.05
N ASN A 90 11.39 -11.63 2.67
CA ASN A 90 11.90 -12.43 1.57
C ASN A 90 12.53 -13.75 2.11
N PRO A 91 11.89 -14.91 1.90
CA PRO A 91 12.44 -16.19 2.34
C PRO A 91 13.52 -16.74 1.42
N ASN A 92 13.74 -16.11 0.27
CA ASN A 92 14.71 -16.61 -0.72
C ASN A 92 16.12 -16.13 -0.37
N PRO A 93 17.17 -16.90 -0.73
CA PRO A 93 18.56 -16.49 -0.48
C PRO A 93 19.02 -15.32 -1.36
N GLN A 94 18.29 -15.04 -2.44
CA GLN A 94 18.58 -13.93 -3.36
C GLN A 94 17.59 -12.80 -3.17
N GLN A 95 17.97 -11.61 -3.64
CA GLN A 95 17.16 -10.39 -3.60
C GLN A 95 15.82 -10.57 -4.30
N ALA A 96 14.77 -9.99 -3.72
CA ALA A 96 13.46 -9.81 -4.32
C ALA A 96 13.27 -8.34 -4.75
N LEU A 97 12.62 -8.13 -5.90
CA LEU A 97 12.44 -6.82 -6.52
C LEU A 97 10.97 -6.57 -6.85
N LEU A 98 10.44 -5.40 -6.47
CA LEU A 98 9.12 -4.88 -6.81
C LEU A 98 9.29 -3.52 -7.49
N ASN A 99 8.61 -3.27 -8.61
CA ASN A 99 8.65 -1.98 -9.30
C ASN A 99 7.41 -1.11 -9.03
N GLY A 100 6.35 -1.72 -8.54
CA GLY A 100 5.10 -1.06 -8.20
C GLY A 100 4.04 -2.09 -7.84
N LEU A 101 2.86 -1.62 -7.47
CA LEU A 101 1.72 -2.50 -7.19
C LEU A 101 0.40 -1.80 -7.52
N SER A 102 -0.56 -2.60 -7.94
CA SER A 102 -1.97 -2.20 -7.92
C SER A 102 -2.61 -2.65 -6.62
N TYR A 103 -3.57 -1.91 -6.12
CA TYR A 103 -4.21 -2.23 -4.84
C TYR A 103 -5.73 -2.05 -4.86
N ILE A 104 -6.38 -2.76 -3.94
CA ILE A 104 -7.77 -2.56 -3.52
C ILE A 104 -7.76 -2.43 -2.00
N LEU A 105 -8.38 -1.38 -1.47
CA LEU A 105 -8.62 -1.21 -0.03
C LEU A 105 -10.06 -1.55 0.27
N GLU A 106 -10.28 -2.49 1.18
CA GLU A 106 -11.59 -2.87 1.71
C GLU A 106 -11.62 -2.62 3.23
N ILE A 107 -12.74 -2.16 3.75
CA ILE A 107 -13.01 -2.01 5.19
C ILE A 107 -14.35 -2.69 5.46
N ASP A 108 -14.38 -3.65 6.40
CA ASP A 108 -15.56 -4.45 6.72
C ASP A 108 -16.20 -5.06 5.46
N ASP A 109 -15.35 -5.64 4.58
CA ASP A 109 -15.70 -6.25 3.29
C ASP A 109 -16.28 -5.27 2.25
N VAL A 110 -16.22 -3.97 2.50
CA VAL A 110 -16.69 -2.94 1.57
C VAL A 110 -15.48 -2.28 0.89
N GLN A 111 -15.45 -2.31 -0.45
CA GLN A 111 -14.40 -1.66 -1.22
C GLN A 111 -14.46 -0.14 -1.07
N MET A 112 -13.37 0.47 -0.59
CA MET A 112 -13.22 1.91 -0.39
C MET A 112 -12.57 2.58 -1.59
N THR A 113 -11.46 2.03 -2.06
CA THR A 113 -10.71 2.62 -3.18
C THR A 113 -9.83 1.59 -3.86
N THR A 114 -9.39 1.91 -5.07
CA THR A 114 -8.40 1.17 -5.84
C THR A 114 -7.37 2.12 -6.39
N GLY A 115 -6.18 1.63 -6.72
CA GLY A 115 -5.17 2.46 -7.34
C GLY A 115 -3.92 1.68 -7.71
N THR A 116 -2.93 2.42 -8.18
CA THR A 116 -1.59 1.92 -8.48
C THR A 116 -0.56 2.82 -7.82
N ILE A 117 0.45 2.21 -7.24
CA ILE A 117 1.60 2.89 -6.64
C ILE A 117 2.83 2.44 -7.41
N GLU A 118 3.55 3.39 -7.97
CA GLU A 118 4.81 3.16 -8.67
C GLU A 118 5.96 3.45 -7.70
N GLN A 119 6.34 2.43 -6.95
CA GLN A 119 7.42 2.50 -5.99
C GLN A 119 8.28 1.24 -6.09
N GLN A 120 9.55 1.44 -6.40
CA GLN A 120 10.51 0.35 -6.38
C GLN A 120 10.89 0.00 -4.94
N ILE A 121 10.89 -1.30 -4.63
CA ILE A 121 11.41 -1.84 -3.38
C ILE A 121 12.29 -3.04 -3.67
N GLU A 122 13.39 -3.12 -2.92
CA GLU A 122 14.29 -4.24 -2.90
C GLU A 122 14.29 -4.85 -1.51
N VAL A 123 14.16 -6.17 -1.45
CA VAL A 123 14.25 -6.92 -0.19
C VAL A 123 15.41 -7.89 -0.29
N ALA A 124 16.43 -7.72 0.53
CA ALA A 124 17.60 -8.58 0.56
C ALA A 124 17.21 -10.05 0.77
N GLY A 125 18.05 -10.97 0.29
CA GLY A 125 17.85 -12.40 0.52
C GLY A 125 17.81 -12.73 2.01
N ASN A 126 16.87 -13.57 2.43
CA ASN A 126 16.61 -13.92 3.83
C ASN A 126 16.37 -12.70 4.74
N GLY A 127 15.96 -11.57 4.16
CA GLY A 127 15.76 -10.30 4.85
C GLY A 127 14.31 -9.84 4.87
N SER A 128 14.10 -8.68 5.49
CA SER A 128 12.80 -7.99 5.51
C SER A 128 12.99 -6.49 5.26
N SER A 129 12.01 -5.88 4.65
CA SER A 129 11.96 -4.44 4.40
C SER A 129 10.57 -3.90 4.70
N VAL A 130 10.48 -2.60 5.04
CA VAL A 130 9.20 -1.92 5.22
C VAL A 130 8.83 -1.24 3.92
N LEU A 131 7.63 -1.53 3.42
CA LEU A 131 7.02 -0.89 2.27
C LEU A 131 6.00 0.15 2.75
N PRO A 132 6.32 1.45 2.72
CA PRO A 132 5.36 2.50 3.03
C PRO A 132 4.51 2.79 1.78
N LEU A 133 3.20 2.70 1.91
CA LEU A 133 2.22 2.95 0.85
C LEU A 133 1.38 4.16 1.23
N THR A 134 1.61 5.29 0.58
CA THR A 134 0.82 6.51 0.82
C THR A 134 -0.46 6.45 0.01
N LEU A 135 -1.58 6.47 0.71
CA LEU A 135 -2.93 6.37 0.18
C LEU A 135 -3.70 7.66 0.44
N GLY A 136 -4.47 8.10 -0.55
CA GLY A 136 -5.36 9.24 -0.42
C GLY A 136 -6.61 9.06 -1.28
N PHE A 137 -7.78 9.33 -0.71
CA PHE A 137 -9.05 9.31 -1.44
C PHE A 137 -10.09 10.19 -0.75
N ASP A 138 -11.14 10.50 -1.47
CA ASP A 138 -12.29 11.24 -0.93
C ASP A 138 -13.33 10.26 -0.37
N ALA A 139 -13.49 10.26 0.95
CA ALA A 139 -14.40 9.37 1.64
C ALA A 139 -15.88 9.55 1.21
N LYS A 140 -16.27 10.70 0.69
CA LYS A 140 -17.63 10.94 0.20
C LYS A 140 -17.87 10.43 -1.22
N LYS A 141 -16.82 10.10 -1.96
CA LYS A 141 -16.93 9.46 -3.26
C LYS A 141 -17.10 7.95 -3.18
N VAL A 142 -16.96 7.39 -1.98
CA VAL A 142 -17.23 5.97 -1.72
C VAL A 142 -18.74 5.77 -1.74
N SER A 143 -19.23 4.99 -2.68
CA SER A 143 -20.57 5.08 -3.26
C SER A 143 -21.74 4.50 -2.45
N SER A 144 -21.60 4.17 -1.16
CA SER A 144 -22.74 3.66 -0.35
C SER A 144 -22.71 4.16 1.09
N GLY A 145 -23.88 4.29 1.73
CA GLY A 145 -23.99 4.65 3.14
C GLY A 145 -23.25 3.71 4.08
N GLN A 146 -23.20 2.41 3.75
CA GLN A 146 -22.43 1.40 4.48
C GLN A 146 -20.93 1.68 4.42
N SER A 147 -20.40 2.07 3.28
CA SER A 147 -18.98 2.41 3.12
C SER A 147 -18.57 3.59 4.01
N LEU A 148 -19.43 4.61 4.13
CA LEU A 148 -19.16 5.77 4.97
C LEU A 148 -19.18 5.41 6.47
N GLU A 149 -20.08 4.53 6.90
CA GLU A 149 -20.14 4.05 8.28
C GLU A 149 -18.94 3.19 8.63
N SER A 150 -18.52 2.25 7.78
CA SER A 150 -17.31 1.44 7.97
C SER A 150 -16.05 2.32 8.06
N LEU A 151 -15.95 3.32 7.19
CA LEU A 151 -14.83 4.25 7.20
C LEU A 151 -14.82 5.14 8.46
N LYS A 152 -15.96 5.64 8.88
CA LYS A 152 -16.13 6.41 10.13
C LYS A 152 -15.71 5.55 11.34
N ASN A 153 -16.15 4.30 11.40
CA ASN A 153 -15.77 3.37 12.45
C ASN A 153 -14.24 3.11 12.47
N LEU A 154 -13.63 2.90 11.30
CA LEU A 154 -12.17 2.78 11.18
C LEU A 154 -11.43 3.99 11.75
N ILE A 155 -11.85 5.20 11.36
CA ILE A 155 -11.23 6.45 11.81
C ILE A 155 -11.40 6.62 13.32
N PHE A 156 -12.56 6.28 13.87
CA PHE A 156 -12.81 6.34 15.30
C PHE A 156 -11.99 5.30 16.07
N ASN A 157 -11.81 4.08 15.53
CA ASN A 157 -10.92 3.08 16.11
C ASN A 157 -9.47 3.59 16.12
N PHE A 158 -9.02 4.21 15.03
CA PHE A 158 -7.70 4.81 14.96
C PHE A 158 -7.52 5.93 16.00
N ALA A 159 -8.56 6.74 16.22
CA ALA A 159 -8.58 7.79 17.24
C ALA A 159 -8.79 7.27 18.67
N GLY A 160 -8.90 5.96 18.88
CA GLY A 160 -9.14 5.34 20.19
C GLY A 160 -10.54 5.57 20.76
N ILE A 161 -11.52 5.90 19.92
CA ILE A 161 -12.92 6.20 20.29
C ILE A 161 -13.95 5.27 19.64
N GLY A 162 -13.47 4.32 18.84
CA GLY A 162 -14.34 3.35 18.19
C GLY A 162 -15.03 2.41 19.17
N SER A 163 -16.24 1.97 18.84
CA SER A 163 -17.03 1.03 19.65
C SER A 163 -16.99 -0.40 19.10
N ASN A 164 -16.75 -0.55 17.81
CA ASN A 164 -16.69 -1.83 17.12
C ASN A 164 -15.35 -1.99 16.41
N PRO A 165 -14.75 -3.19 16.36
CA PRO A 165 -13.55 -3.41 15.59
C PRO A 165 -13.78 -3.12 14.09
N SER A 166 -12.73 -2.71 13.38
CA SER A 166 -12.76 -2.53 11.93
C SER A 166 -11.81 -3.52 11.28
N ASN A 167 -12.33 -4.34 10.38
CA ASN A 167 -11.53 -5.28 9.60
C ASN A 167 -11.07 -4.60 8.32
N VAL A 168 -9.78 -4.56 8.10
CA VAL A 168 -9.16 -3.95 6.91
C VAL A 168 -8.51 -5.04 6.09
N THR A 169 -8.87 -5.11 4.81
CA THR A 169 -8.20 -5.97 3.83
C THR A 169 -7.57 -5.09 2.75
N PHE A 170 -6.26 -5.12 2.69
CA PHE A 170 -5.50 -4.46 1.64
C PHE A 170 -5.02 -5.51 0.65
N ARG A 171 -5.65 -5.58 -0.52
CA ARG A 171 -5.29 -6.52 -1.58
C ARG A 171 -4.26 -5.87 -2.46
N ILE A 172 -3.08 -6.49 -2.59
CA ILE A 172 -1.98 -6.02 -3.40
C ILE A 172 -1.75 -6.93 -4.60
N LYS A 173 -1.38 -6.31 -5.71
CA LYS A 173 -1.01 -7.00 -6.94
C LYS A 173 0.33 -6.44 -7.43
N PRO A 174 1.45 -7.11 -7.10
CA PRO A 174 2.78 -6.69 -7.50
C PRO A 174 2.95 -6.52 -9.00
N ASN A 175 3.66 -5.45 -9.40
CA ASN A 175 4.04 -5.15 -10.77
C ASN A 175 5.55 -5.20 -10.91
N PHE A 176 6.04 -5.77 -12.02
CA PHE A 176 7.45 -5.97 -12.31
C PHE A 176 7.79 -5.42 -13.68
N THR A 177 8.95 -4.81 -13.81
CA THR A 177 9.49 -4.38 -15.11
C THR A 177 10.65 -5.30 -15.50
N ILE A 178 10.52 -6.00 -16.61
CA ILE A 178 11.49 -6.95 -17.13
C ILE A 178 11.76 -6.60 -18.58
N GLY A 179 13.01 -6.25 -18.90
CA GLY A 179 13.40 -5.85 -20.26
C GLY A 179 12.59 -4.66 -20.81
N GLY A 180 12.17 -3.74 -19.94
CA GLY A 180 11.34 -2.56 -20.31
C GLY A 180 9.83 -2.83 -20.42
N ASN A 181 9.37 -4.06 -20.20
CA ASN A 181 7.93 -4.40 -20.21
C ASN A 181 7.43 -4.61 -18.79
N THR A 182 6.23 -4.11 -18.49
CA THR A 182 5.58 -4.26 -17.19
C THR A 182 4.67 -5.48 -17.16
N PHE A 183 4.83 -6.31 -16.15
CA PHE A 183 4.05 -7.50 -15.88
C PHE A 183 3.45 -7.41 -14.48
N SER A 184 2.29 -8.02 -14.28
CA SER A 184 1.64 -8.15 -12.97
C SER A 184 1.45 -9.62 -12.63
N VAL A 185 1.46 -9.95 -11.33
CA VAL A 185 1.00 -11.27 -10.89
C VAL A 185 -0.47 -11.48 -11.27
N PRO A 186 -0.92 -12.73 -11.53
CA PRO A 186 -2.30 -12.98 -11.96
C PRO A 186 -3.34 -12.67 -10.88
N SER A 187 -3.00 -12.80 -9.61
CA SER A 187 -3.94 -12.69 -8.48
C SER A 187 -3.51 -11.62 -7.47
N TYR A 188 -4.48 -11.07 -6.75
CA TYR A 188 -4.22 -10.21 -5.59
C TYR A 188 -3.79 -11.03 -4.38
N ILE A 189 -2.85 -10.51 -3.61
CA ILE A 189 -2.39 -11.03 -2.32
C ILE A 189 -3.12 -10.23 -1.23
N PRO A 190 -3.95 -10.85 -0.39
CA PRO A 190 -4.63 -10.14 0.70
C PRO A 190 -3.69 -9.95 1.89
N VAL A 191 -3.69 -8.74 2.44
CA VAL A 191 -3.11 -8.40 3.75
C VAL A 191 -4.24 -7.92 4.63
N THR A 192 -4.63 -8.73 5.60
CA THR A 192 -5.78 -8.47 6.48
C THR A 192 -5.30 -8.16 7.89
N PHE A 193 -5.92 -7.16 8.51
CA PHE A 193 -5.68 -6.81 9.91
C PHE A 193 -6.94 -6.20 10.52
N THR A 194 -7.02 -6.21 11.86
CA THR A 194 -8.15 -5.64 12.58
C THR A 194 -7.66 -4.49 13.45
N LEU A 195 -8.32 -3.35 13.35
CA LEU A 195 -8.10 -2.22 14.25
C LEU A 195 -9.14 -2.27 15.37
N HIS A 196 -8.65 -2.22 16.58
CA HIS A 196 -9.43 -2.11 17.81
C HIS A 196 -9.08 -0.81 18.54
N LYS A 197 -9.98 -0.40 19.42
CA LYS A 197 -9.71 0.63 20.41
C LYS A 197 -8.51 0.26 21.29
#